data_8e222210a6b2a84e424eb8f6f63e8850
#
_entry.id   8e222210a6b2a84e424eb8f6f63e8850
#
_cell.length_a   1.000
_cell.length_b   1.000
_cell.length_c   1.000
_cell.angle_alpha   90.00
_cell.angle_beta   90.00
_cell.angle_gamma   90.00
#
_symmetry.space_group_name_H-M   'P 1'
#
loop_
_entity.id
_entity.type
_entity.pdbx_description
1 polymer ?
#
loop_
_entity_poly.entity_id
_entity_poly.type
_entity_poly.pdbx_seq_one_letter_code
_entity_poly.pdbx_strand_id
1 'polypeptide(L)'
;MGNTHTIKKINFEDMQIAIKTPEVYLIINTLPTTEQSCLIHNTINISQEESIINKYIKENTAIQLVIYGKHCNDETTHKKYQQLVTIGFTNVCIYTGGMFEWLLLQNIFDENLFPTSKKEFDILAYKPPSTFMIPLLHNS
;
A
#
# COMPACT_ATOMS: atom_id res chain seq x y z
N MET A 1 15.74 22.65 11.18
CA MET A 1 15.33 22.15 11.40
C MET A 1 15.01 21.07 10.98
N GLY A 2 15.17 20.34 11.19
CA GLY A 2 14.84 19.02 11.03
C GLY A 2 13.63 18.78 10.26
N ASN A 3 13.55 19.40 9.21
CA ASN A 3 12.39 19.21 8.47
C ASN A 3 12.45 18.10 7.53
N THR A 4 13.47 17.29 7.61
CA THR A 4 13.49 16.12 6.78
C THR A 4 12.62 15.10 7.45
N HIS A 5 11.41 15.01 7.00
CA HIS A 5 10.57 13.94 7.42
C HIS A 5 11.05 12.66 6.76
N THR A 6 11.64 11.80 7.54
CA THR A 6 11.93 10.47 7.08
C THR A 6 10.61 9.71 6.99
N ILE A 7 10.26 9.24 5.80
CA ILE A 7 9.05 8.45 5.60
C ILE A 7 9.21 7.13 6.35
N LYS A 8 8.27 6.84 7.24
CA LYS A 8 8.27 5.58 7.98
C LYS A 8 7.88 4.45 7.04
N LYS A 9 8.72 3.44 6.94
CA LYS A 9 8.50 2.28 6.08
C LYS A 9 8.34 1.04 6.93
N ILE A 10 7.45 0.15 6.50
CA ILE A 10 7.21 -1.11 7.21
C ILE A 10 7.41 -2.29 6.27
N ASN A 11 7.65 -3.45 6.84
CA ASN A 11 7.83 -4.68 6.07
C ASN A 11 6.54 -5.52 6.06
N PHE A 12 6.60 -6.70 5.46
CA PHE A 12 5.43 -7.56 5.34
C PHE A 12 4.93 -8.08 6.69
N GLU A 13 5.83 -8.25 7.66
CA GLU A 13 5.42 -8.71 9.00
C GLU A 13 4.58 -7.65 9.71
N ASP A 14 4.95 -6.38 9.55
CA ASP A 14 4.16 -5.28 10.08
C ASP A 14 2.79 -5.22 9.41
N MET A 15 2.76 -5.46 8.10
CA MET A 15 1.49 -5.49 7.37
C MET A 15 0.61 -6.65 7.84
N GLN A 16 1.20 -7.80 8.16
CA GLN A 16 0.45 -8.92 8.72
C GLN A 16 -0.19 -8.54 10.07
N ILE A 17 0.51 -7.75 10.88
CA ILE A 17 -0.06 -7.25 12.12
C ILE A 17 -1.22 -6.29 11.84
N ALA A 18 -1.03 -5.38 10.88
CA ALA A 18 -2.04 -4.39 10.55
C ALA A 18 -3.35 -5.02 10.09
N ILE A 19 -3.30 -6.06 9.25
CA ILE A 19 -4.52 -6.69 8.76
C ILE A 19 -5.31 -7.42 9.85
N LYS A 20 -4.67 -7.74 10.96
CA LYS A 20 -5.33 -8.43 12.08
C LYS A 20 -5.99 -7.47 13.05
N THR A 21 -5.72 -6.18 12.93
CA THR A 21 -6.22 -5.18 13.87
C THR A 21 -6.82 -3.99 13.11
N PRO A 22 -7.91 -4.21 12.36
CA PRO A 22 -8.49 -3.15 11.51
C PRO A 22 -9.03 -1.95 12.30
N GLU A 23 -9.28 -2.11 13.59
CA GLU A 23 -9.73 -1.01 14.44
C GLU A 23 -8.60 -0.06 14.82
N VAL A 24 -7.35 -0.47 14.63
CA VAL A 24 -6.17 0.34 14.97
C VAL A 24 -5.47 0.85 13.69
N TYR A 25 -5.48 0.04 12.64
CA TYR A 25 -4.77 0.33 11.41
C TYR A 25 -5.73 0.50 10.25
N LEU A 26 -5.69 1.66 9.60
CA LEU A 26 -6.42 1.89 8.36
C LEU A 26 -5.48 1.60 7.20
N ILE A 27 -5.86 0.68 6.33
CA ILE A 27 -5.02 0.26 5.21
C ILE A 27 -5.55 0.88 3.93
N ILE A 28 -4.72 1.69 3.28
CA ILE A 28 -5.07 2.46 2.09
C ILE A 28 -4.21 2.02 0.93
N ASN A 29 -4.83 1.73 -0.21
CA ASN A 29 -4.09 1.38 -1.41
C ASN A 29 -4.05 2.54 -2.39
N THR A 30 -3.00 2.58 -3.21
CA THR A 30 -2.83 3.60 -4.25
C THR A 30 -2.85 3.00 -5.66
N LEU A 31 -3.38 1.78 -5.79
CA LEU A 31 -3.52 1.15 -7.09
C LEU A 31 -4.48 1.94 -7.98
N PRO A 32 -4.34 1.84 -9.31
CA PRO A 32 -5.31 2.48 -10.21
C PRO A 32 -6.74 2.02 -9.94
N THR A 33 -7.70 2.87 -10.26
CA THR A 33 -9.12 2.55 -10.04
C THR A 33 -9.56 1.30 -10.80
N THR A 34 -8.86 0.98 -11.88
CA THR A 34 -9.14 -0.22 -12.68
C THR A 34 -8.52 -1.49 -12.10
N GLU A 35 -7.71 -1.38 -11.04
CA GLU A 35 -7.00 -2.51 -10.45
C GLU A 35 -7.37 -2.72 -8.98
N GLN A 36 -8.66 -2.59 -8.67
CA GLN A 36 -9.14 -2.70 -7.29
C GLN A 36 -9.72 -4.07 -6.95
N SER A 37 -9.68 -5.03 -7.88
CA SER A 37 -10.32 -6.33 -7.64
C SER A 37 -9.54 -7.21 -6.68
N CYS A 38 -8.22 -7.10 -6.65
CA CYS A 38 -7.39 -7.89 -5.73
C CYS A 38 -6.60 -6.93 -4.82
N LEU A 39 -6.94 -6.92 -3.55
CA LEU A 39 -6.32 -6.03 -2.57
C LEU A 39 -5.91 -6.84 -1.34
N ILE A 40 -4.95 -6.34 -0.59
CA ILE A 40 -4.57 -6.92 0.69
C ILE A 40 -5.80 -6.91 1.61
N HIS A 41 -5.98 -7.98 2.36
CA HIS A 41 -7.13 -8.12 3.25
C HIS A 41 -7.29 -6.90 4.17
N ASN A 42 -8.53 -6.46 4.36
CA ASN A 42 -8.89 -5.28 5.17
C ASN A 42 -8.45 -3.93 4.59
N THR A 43 -8.10 -3.89 3.30
CA THR A 43 -7.88 -2.61 2.63
C THR A 43 -9.20 -1.85 2.53
N ILE A 44 -9.16 -0.57 2.83
CA ILE A 44 -10.32 0.30 2.69
C ILE A 44 -10.72 0.40 1.22
N ASN A 45 -12.01 0.20 0.96
CA ASN A 45 -12.55 0.35 -0.39
C ASN A 45 -12.41 1.81 -0.82
N ILE A 46 -11.92 2.04 -2.04
CA ILE A 46 -11.68 3.41 -2.50
C ILE A 46 -12.95 4.27 -2.54
N SER A 47 -14.10 3.65 -2.70
CA SER A 47 -15.37 4.38 -2.69
C SER A 47 -15.71 4.94 -1.30
N GLN A 48 -15.10 4.40 -0.26
CA GLN A 48 -15.34 4.81 1.13
C GLN A 48 -14.14 5.56 1.74
N GLU A 49 -13.02 5.60 1.03
CA GLU A 49 -11.78 6.17 1.58
C GLU A 49 -11.95 7.61 2.03
N GLU A 50 -12.53 8.46 1.17
CA GLU A 50 -12.70 9.88 1.50
C GLU A 50 -13.56 10.07 2.75
N SER A 51 -14.66 9.34 2.84
CA SER A 51 -15.57 9.41 3.98
C SER A 51 -14.87 9.00 5.28
N ILE A 52 -14.10 7.92 5.23
CA ILE A 52 -13.38 7.41 6.39
C ILE A 52 -12.28 8.38 6.83
N ILE A 53 -11.52 8.91 5.88
CA ILE A 53 -10.47 9.89 6.18
C ILE A 53 -11.07 11.14 6.81
N ASN A 54 -12.17 11.65 6.27
CA ASN A 54 -12.84 12.82 6.82
C ASN A 54 -13.34 12.59 8.24
N LYS A 55 -13.80 11.39 8.53
CA LYS A 55 -14.22 11.03 9.88
C LYS A 55 -13.05 11.08 10.85
N TYR A 56 -11.93 10.46 10.50
CA TYR A 56 -10.78 10.40 11.40
C TYR A 56 -10.04 11.72 11.57
N ILE A 57 -10.08 12.58 10.56
CA ILE A 57 -9.55 13.96 10.72
C ILE A 57 -10.22 14.65 11.89
N LYS A 58 -11.51 14.43 12.08
CA LYS A 58 -12.28 15.06 13.13
C LYS A 58 -12.17 14.32 14.46
N GLU A 59 -12.04 13.02 14.43
CA GLU A 59 -12.13 12.19 15.63
C GLU A 59 -10.80 11.72 16.20
N ASN A 60 -9.85 11.36 15.33
CA ASN A 60 -8.60 10.78 15.80
C ASN A 60 -7.51 10.86 14.72
N THR A 61 -6.77 11.94 14.69
CA THR A 61 -5.68 12.12 13.73
C THR A 61 -4.45 11.26 14.06
N ALA A 62 -4.45 10.61 15.22
CA ALA A 62 -3.34 9.76 15.63
C ALA A 62 -3.55 8.29 15.24
N ILE A 63 -4.64 7.96 14.57
CA ILE A 63 -4.86 6.59 14.10
C ILE A 63 -3.75 6.18 13.14
N GLN A 64 -3.39 4.90 13.14
CA GLN A 64 -2.32 4.39 12.28
C GLN A 64 -2.82 4.24 10.85
N LEU A 65 -2.13 4.86 9.91
CA LEU A 65 -2.44 4.72 8.49
C LEU A 65 -1.32 3.98 7.79
N VAL A 66 -1.67 2.93 7.06
CA VAL A 66 -0.71 2.13 6.29
C VAL A 66 -1.05 2.26 4.81
N ILE A 67 -0.09 2.73 4.02
CA ILE A 67 -0.28 2.93 2.58
C ILE A 67 0.52 1.88 1.82
N TYR A 68 -0.05 1.33 0.77
CA TYR A 68 0.72 0.47 -0.13
C TYR A 68 0.28 0.70 -1.56
N GLY A 69 1.18 0.44 -2.49
CA GLY A 69 0.93 0.55 -3.91
C GLY A 69 1.20 -0.77 -4.62
N LYS A 70 1.61 -0.68 -5.87
CA LYS A 70 1.79 -1.85 -6.71
C LYS A 70 3.11 -2.57 -6.39
N HIS A 71 4.19 -1.82 -6.25
CA HIS A 71 5.54 -2.38 -6.02
C HIS A 71 6.42 -1.35 -5.31
N CYS A 72 7.68 -1.72 -5.09
CA CYS A 72 8.59 -0.90 -4.29
C CYS A 72 8.97 0.45 -4.92
N ASN A 73 8.78 0.61 -6.22
CA ASN A 73 9.10 1.86 -6.92
C ASN A 73 7.85 2.67 -7.30
N ASP A 74 6.72 2.37 -6.68
CA ASP A 74 5.46 3.06 -7.00
C ASP A 74 5.39 4.40 -6.26
N GLU A 75 5.59 5.48 -6.99
CA GLU A 75 5.61 6.83 -6.44
C GLU A 75 4.25 7.32 -5.95
N THR A 76 3.17 6.67 -6.34
CA THR A 76 1.84 7.06 -5.89
C THR A 76 1.69 6.94 -4.37
N THR A 77 2.45 6.04 -3.74
CA THR A 77 2.44 5.90 -2.30
C THR A 77 2.99 7.14 -1.61
N HIS A 78 4.04 7.73 -2.16
CA HIS A 78 4.64 8.95 -1.60
C HIS A 78 3.70 10.13 -1.71
N LYS A 79 2.97 10.22 -2.82
CA LYS A 79 1.98 11.29 -3.01
C LYS A 79 0.87 11.17 -1.99
N LYS A 80 0.37 9.96 -1.77
CA LYS A 80 -0.67 9.71 -0.77
C LYS A 80 -0.15 10.02 0.62
N TYR A 81 1.08 9.62 0.92
CA TYR A 81 1.71 9.90 2.21
C TYR A 81 1.75 11.40 2.48
N GLN A 82 2.26 12.19 1.54
CA GLN A 82 2.33 13.63 1.69
C GLN A 82 0.95 14.26 1.89
N GLN A 83 -0.02 13.78 1.14
CA GLN A 83 -1.39 14.26 1.23
C GLN A 83 -1.96 14.04 2.64
N LEU A 84 -1.80 12.84 3.18
CA LEU A 84 -2.33 12.48 4.49
C LEU A 84 -1.62 13.22 5.63
N VAL A 85 -0.31 13.35 5.55
CA VAL A 85 0.46 14.11 6.54
C VAL A 85 0.06 15.58 6.50
N THR A 86 -0.10 16.14 5.31
CA THR A 86 -0.45 17.56 5.15
C THR A 86 -1.79 17.89 5.78
N ILE A 87 -2.77 17.00 5.70
CA ILE A 87 -4.09 17.25 6.26
C ILE A 87 -4.16 16.98 7.76
N GLY A 88 -3.08 16.47 8.38
CA GLY A 88 -2.98 16.41 9.84
C GLY A 88 -2.76 15.05 10.47
N PHE A 89 -2.66 13.96 9.71
CA PHE A 89 -2.39 12.65 10.30
C PHE A 89 -0.93 12.57 10.75
N THR A 90 -0.71 12.00 11.94
CA THR A 90 0.62 11.96 12.54
C THR A 90 1.28 10.58 12.50
N ASN A 91 0.52 9.52 12.23
CA ASN A 91 1.04 8.15 12.21
C ASN A 91 0.79 7.49 10.86
N VAL A 92 1.55 7.91 9.86
CA VAL A 92 1.42 7.40 8.50
C VAL A 92 2.69 6.62 8.14
N CYS A 93 2.53 5.45 7.55
CA CYS A 93 3.67 4.66 7.08
C CYS A 93 3.35 4.03 5.73
N ILE A 94 4.40 3.53 5.06
CA ILE A 94 4.28 2.89 3.76
C ILE A 94 4.80 1.45 3.84
N TYR A 95 3.97 0.50 3.39
CA TYR A 95 4.40 -0.85 3.15
C TYR A 95 5.05 -0.86 1.76
N THR A 96 6.37 -0.83 1.73
CA THR A 96 7.13 -0.63 0.50
C THR A 96 7.08 -1.81 -0.47
N GLY A 97 6.88 -3.03 0.03
CA GLY A 97 6.80 -4.20 -0.84
C GLY A 97 5.63 -4.16 -1.80
N GLY A 98 4.50 -3.60 -1.37
CA GLY A 98 3.31 -3.47 -2.19
C GLY A 98 2.66 -4.79 -2.56
N MET A 99 1.73 -4.71 -3.52
CA MET A 99 1.02 -5.92 -3.98
C MET A 99 1.97 -6.96 -4.55
N PHE A 100 3.01 -6.54 -5.25
CA PHE A 100 3.94 -7.48 -5.87
C PHE A 100 4.57 -8.41 -4.83
N GLU A 101 5.16 -7.84 -3.78
CA GLU A 101 5.75 -8.65 -2.71
C GLU A 101 4.70 -9.50 -2.01
N TRP A 102 3.55 -8.92 -1.70
CA TRP A 102 2.49 -9.63 -0.99
C TRP A 102 2.01 -10.86 -1.76
N LEU A 103 1.81 -10.72 -3.08
CA LEU A 103 1.38 -11.83 -3.93
C LEU A 103 2.47 -12.89 -4.09
N LEU A 104 3.74 -12.48 -4.16
CA LEU A 104 4.85 -13.44 -4.19
C LEU A 104 4.90 -14.26 -2.90
N LEU A 105 4.76 -13.59 -1.77
CA LEU A 105 4.78 -14.26 -0.47
C LEU A 105 3.57 -15.19 -0.31
N GLN A 106 2.41 -14.76 -0.79
CA GLN A 106 1.22 -15.61 -0.81
C GLN A 106 1.46 -16.88 -1.62
N ASN A 107 2.08 -16.75 -2.78
CA ASN A 107 2.34 -17.87 -3.65
C ASN A 107 3.40 -18.83 -3.09
N ILE A 108 4.42 -18.28 -2.42
CA ILE A 108 5.50 -19.08 -1.85
C ILE A 108 5.06 -19.80 -0.58
N PHE A 109 4.32 -19.11 0.27
CA PHE A 109 3.95 -19.62 1.58
C PHE A 109 2.50 -20.07 1.67
N ASP A 110 1.56 -19.13 1.84
CA ASP A 110 0.17 -19.51 2.13
C ASP A 110 -0.75 -18.30 2.01
N GLU A 111 -1.96 -18.54 1.50
CA GLU A 111 -3.00 -17.51 1.43
C GLU A 111 -3.46 -17.07 2.81
N ASN A 112 -3.38 -17.94 3.80
CA ASN A 112 -3.80 -17.59 5.17
C ASN A 112 -2.83 -16.64 5.84
N LEU A 113 -1.56 -16.70 5.46
CA LEU A 113 -0.53 -15.80 6.00
C LEU A 113 -0.49 -14.46 5.26
N PHE A 114 -0.89 -14.47 3.99
CA PHE A 114 -0.87 -13.26 3.14
C PHE A 114 -2.21 -13.13 2.41
N PRO A 115 -3.30 -12.90 3.16
CA PRO A 115 -4.63 -12.91 2.55
C PRO A 115 -4.92 -11.71 1.67
N THR A 116 -5.70 -11.95 0.61
CA THR A 116 -6.18 -10.91 -0.29
C THR A 116 -7.68 -11.06 -0.48
N SER A 117 -8.31 -10.00 -0.99
CA SER A 117 -9.75 -9.99 -1.23
C SER A 117 -10.15 -10.95 -2.35
N LYS A 118 -9.22 -11.28 -3.24
CA LYS A 118 -9.47 -12.16 -4.37
C LYS A 118 -8.15 -12.81 -4.78
N LYS A 119 -8.22 -13.98 -5.42
CA LYS A 119 -7.03 -14.65 -5.93
C LYS A 119 -6.57 -13.98 -7.23
N GLU A 120 -5.28 -13.69 -7.32
CA GLU A 120 -4.69 -13.14 -8.53
C GLU A 120 -3.50 -14.00 -8.95
N PHE A 121 -3.54 -14.53 -10.17
CA PHE A 121 -2.49 -15.41 -10.67
C PHE A 121 -1.41 -14.67 -11.45
N ASP A 122 -1.72 -13.49 -11.98
CA ASP A 122 -0.77 -12.72 -12.76
C ASP A 122 0.06 -11.80 -11.87
N ILE A 123 0.93 -12.42 -11.08
CA ILE A 123 1.76 -11.70 -10.11
C ILE A 123 2.70 -10.72 -10.79
N LEU A 124 3.24 -11.11 -11.96
CA LEU A 124 4.20 -10.27 -12.68
C LEU A 124 3.60 -8.97 -13.23
N ALA A 125 2.28 -8.89 -13.30
CA ALA A 125 1.61 -7.63 -13.67
C ALA A 125 1.89 -6.51 -12.65
N TYR A 126 2.29 -6.88 -11.45
CA TYR A 126 2.56 -5.93 -10.37
C TYR A 126 4.04 -5.59 -10.20
N LYS A 127 4.93 -6.21 -10.98
CA LYS A 127 6.37 -6.01 -10.83
C LYS A 127 6.77 -4.56 -11.18
N PRO A 128 7.87 -4.05 -10.59
CA PRO A 128 8.39 -2.75 -11.02
C PRO A 128 8.92 -2.82 -12.45
N PRO A 129 8.92 -1.69 -13.16
CA PRO A 129 9.41 -1.68 -14.54
C PRO A 129 10.90 -1.99 -14.62
N SER A 130 11.32 -2.63 -15.72
CA SER A 130 12.71 -2.96 -15.96
C SER A 130 13.49 -1.74 -16.44
N THR A 131 14.67 -1.53 -15.89
CA THR A 131 15.55 -0.44 -16.32
C THR A 131 16.35 -0.81 -17.56
N PHE A 132 16.87 -2.04 -17.58
CA PHE A 132 17.79 -2.44 -18.67
C PHE A 132 17.08 -2.94 -19.92
N MET A 133 15.88 -3.49 -19.79
CA MET A 133 15.17 -4.05 -20.96
C MET A 133 14.62 -2.98 -21.88
N ILE A 134 14.34 -1.78 -21.37
CA ILE A 134 13.79 -0.71 -22.18
C ILE A 134 14.73 -0.32 -23.34
N PRO A 135 16.04 -0.09 -23.12
CA PRO A 135 16.97 0.19 -24.21
C PRO A 135 17.05 -0.96 -25.23
N LEU A 136 17.00 -2.20 -24.78
CA LEU A 136 17.05 -3.34 -25.68
C LEU A 136 15.85 -3.40 -26.61
N LEU A 137 14.67 -3.08 -26.09
CA LEU A 137 13.46 -3.05 -26.89
C LEU A 137 13.49 -1.96 -27.95
N HIS A 138 14.11 -0.82 -27.63
CA HIS A 138 14.23 0.28 -28.57
C HIS A 138 15.24 0.02 -29.67
N ASN A 139 16.16 -0.89 -29.43
CA ASN A 139 17.22 -1.21 -30.39
C ASN A 139 16.87 -2.38 -31.31
N SER A 140 15.72 -2.98 -31.14
CA SER A 140 15.31 -4.13 -31.94
C SER A 140 14.50 -3.77 -33.22
#